data_49b743d9e2963fcd24bb0a6709c90ede
#
_entry.id   49b743d9e2963fcd24bb0a6709c90ede
#
_cell.length_a   1.000
_cell.length_b   1.000
_cell.length_c   1.000
_cell.angle_alpha   90.00
_cell.angle_beta   90.00
_cell.angle_gamma   90.00
#
_symmetry.space_group_name_H-M   'P 1'
#
loop_
_entity.id
_entity.type
_entity.pdbx_description
1 polymer ?
#
loop_
_entity_poly.entity_id
_entity_poly.type
_entity_poly.pdbx_seq_one_letter_code
_entity_poly.pdbx_strand_id
1 'polypeptide(L)'
;MMRRVAVLVAALSTAGPGAGRAQSASATDSTRRESLDLTVDGAGLSIGNSAAVVGLRLNYRDSRLAQVDGINATIWLPAGAGRGAIRGLALGVPGSGARSIAGIGVAAAGLAVSHDVHGLLISGLGSGVGGSLTGVSLSGLALGAGQRVVGVNVAGLGIAGGTGLAGLNIAGLGVGSGGRATGVLIGGLGAGAAGDATGLLVGGLGVGAGGTIRGLAIGGLGAGASVVRGLVIGGVAAGGGDVAGLMAASAYTRIAGGALRGAAAGAVNDVRGQLQGVSIGIFNYARDLHGLQFGLLNFAGNNHGLLRLLPLVNAHF
;
A
#
# COMPACT_ATOMS: atom_id res chain seq x y z
N MET A 1 0.73 -23.57 -18.42
CA MET A 1 1.77 -22.58 -18.75
C MET A 1 1.12 -21.22 -18.72
N MET A 2 1.00 -20.59 -17.55
CA MET A 2 0.35 -19.28 -17.37
C MET A 2 1.43 -18.26 -16.96
N ARG A 3 1.66 -17.28 -17.86
CA ARG A 3 2.59 -16.18 -17.64
C ARG A 3 2.04 -15.26 -16.53
N ARG A 4 2.86 -15.03 -15.53
CA ARG A 4 2.59 -14.08 -14.47
C ARG A 4 2.64 -12.67 -15.06
N VAL A 5 1.53 -11.94 -14.99
CA VAL A 5 1.52 -10.49 -15.24
C VAL A 5 1.95 -9.83 -13.94
N ALA A 6 3.20 -9.42 -13.88
CA ALA A 6 3.70 -8.59 -12.81
C ALA A 6 3.38 -7.14 -13.17
N VAL A 7 2.54 -6.48 -12.39
CA VAL A 7 2.35 -5.04 -12.45
C VAL A 7 3.59 -4.38 -11.84
N LEU A 8 4.41 -3.81 -12.70
CA LEU A 8 5.63 -3.12 -12.33
C LEU A 8 5.27 -1.70 -11.86
N VAL A 9 5.24 -1.49 -10.56
CA VAL A 9 5.32 -0.13 -10.00
C VAL A 9 6.80 0.24 -9.98
N ALA A 10 7.24 1.04 -10.96
CA ALA A 10 8.60 1.52 -11.04
C ALA A 10 8.87 2.53 -9.91
N ALA A 11 9.54 2.07 -8.86
CA ALA A 11 10.23 2.98 -7.96
C ALA A 11 11.51 3.46 -8.64
N LEU A 12 11.60 4.74 -8.95
CA LEU A 12 12.88 5.34 -9.39
C LEU A 12 13.84 5.36 -8.19
N SER A 13 14.68 4.34 -8.10
CA SER A 13 15.89 4.36 -7.30
C SER A 13 17.09 4.22 -8.23
N THR A 14 17.72 5.35 -8.60
CA THR A 14 19.02 5.34 -9.26
C THR A 14 20.11 5.29 -8.20
N ALA A 15 20.69 4.14 -7.97
CA ALA A 15 21.97 3.98 -7.30
C ALA A 15 22.99 3.45 -8.34
N GLY A 16 23.90 4.29 -8.77
CA GLY A 16 25.05 3.88 -9.56
C GLY A 16 26.26 3.58 -8.66
N PRO A 17 27.08 2.55 -8.96
CA PRO A 17 28.31 2.27 -8.24
C PRO A 17 29.47 3.06 -8.83
N GLY A 18 30.10 3.91 -8.05
CA GLY A 18 31.36 4.56 -8.35
C GLY A 18 32.41 4.24 -7.30
N ALA A 19 33.25 3.25 -7.55
CA ALA A 19 34.44 3.02 -6.76
C ALA A 19 35.50 4.06 -7.10
N GLY A 20 35.82 4.95 -6.18
CA GLY A 20 36.93 5.91 -6.27
C GLY A 20 37.79 5.83 -5.01
N ARG A 21 39.04 5.44 -5.23
CA ARG A 21 40.09 5.33 -4.21
C ARG A 21 40.29 6.63 -3.45
N ALA A 22 40.31 6.54 -2.14
CA ALA A 22 40.71 7.62 -1.25
C ALA A 22 42.21 7.87 -1.36
N GLN A 23 42.62 9.08 -1.74
CA GLN A 23 43.93 9.65 -1.39
C GLN A 23 43.76 10.48 -0.13
N SER A 24 44.50 10.12 0.89
CA SER A 24 44.65 10.86 2.13
C SER A 24 45.38 12.16 1.84
N ALA A 25 44.67 13.28 1.88
CA ALA A 25 45.24 14.60 2.01
C ALA A 25 44.97 15.08 3.43
N SER A 26 46.03 15.34 4.20
CA SER A 26 45.99 16.06 5.47
C SER A 26 45.37 17.44 5.21
N ALA A 27 44.11 17.60 5.51
CA ALA A 27 43.45 18.90 5.50
C ALA A 27 43.63 19.53 6.87
N THR A 28 44.45 20.56 6.94
CA THR A 28 44.50 21.57 7.99
C THR A 28 43.06 22.01 8.28
N ASP A 29 42.63 21.82 9.50
CA ASP A 29 41.32 22.18 10.00
C ASP A 29 41.12 23.71 9.99
N SER A 30 40.63 24.22 8.86
CA SER A 30 40.06 25.55 8.78
C SER A 30 38.63 25.43 9.27
N THR A 31 38.40 25.74 10.53
CA THR A 31 37.07 25.94 11.14
C THR A 31 36.35 27.11 10.47
N ARG A 32 35.88 26.92 9.23
CA ARG A 32 34.84 27.75 8.65
C ARG A 32 33.58 27.47 9.45
N ARG A 33 33.21 28.43 10.30
CA ARG A 33 31.89 28.44 10.91
C ARG A 33 30.86 28.48 9.79
N GLU A 34 30.24 27.34 9.45
CA GLU A 34 29.21 27.26 8.45
C GLU A 34 27.84 27.69 8.98
N SER A 35 27.80 28.19 10.22
CA SER A 35 26.59 28.66 10.90
C SER A 35 26.90 29.85 11.82
N LEU A 36 25.90 30.73 11.92
CA LEU A 36 25.80 31.78 12.93
C LEU A 36 24.80 31.30 13.99
N ASP A 37 25.33 30.95 15.15
CA ASP A 37 24.53 30.41 16.23
C ASP A 37 24.34 31.48 17.31
N LEU A 38 23.11 31.98 17.41
CA LEU A 38 22.61 32.88 18.44
C LEU A 38 21.87 32.05 19.50
N THR A 39 22.65 31.21 20.18
CA THR A 39 22.14 30.22 21.12
C THR A 39 22.84 30.39 22.50
N VAL A 40 22.06 30.11 23.55
CA VAL A 40 22.56 29.92 24.92
C VAL A 40 22.36 28.44 25.26
N ASP A 41 23.40 27.74 25.61
CA ASP A 41 23.42 26.29 25.89
C ASP A 41 22.78 25.46 24.76
N GLY A 42 23.00 25.87 23.51
CA GLY A 42 22.42 25.19 22.31
C GLY A 42 20.97 25.51 22.04
N ALA A 43 20.33 26.36 22.87
CA ALA A 43 18.93 26.78 22.67
C ALA A 43 18.85 28.19 22.09
N GLY A 44 18.07 28.38 21.00
CA GLY A 44 17.87 29.67 20.36
C GLY A 44 17.76 29.60 18.85
N LEU A 45 18.36 30.60 18.17
CA LEU A 45 18.34 30.72 16.70
C LEU A 45 19.72 30.32 16.15
N SER A 46 19.68 29.45 15.14
CA SER A 46 20.86 29.13 14.32
C SER A 46 20.57 29.44 12.85
N ILE A 47 21.46 30.17 12.19
CA ILE A 47 21.41 30.46 10.75
C ILE A 47 22.61 29.78 10.10
N GLY A 48 22.34 28.82 9.22
CA GLY A 48 23.36 28.01 8.55
C GLY A 48 23.28 26.52 8.91
N ASN A 49 24.38 25.80 8.69
CA ASN A 49 24.41 24.35 8.71
C ASN A 49 24.88 23.77 10.06
N SER A 50 24.29 24.26 11.17
CA SER A 50 24.57 23.74 12.51
C SER A 50 24.17 22.27 12.63
N ALA A 51 24.96 21.50 13.37
CA ALA A 51 24.69 20.08 13.55
C ALA A 51 23.57 19.82 14.56
N ALA A 52 23.50 20.59 15.65
CA ALA A 52 22.50 20.41 16.70
C ALA A 52 21.95 21.75 17.16
N VAL A 53 20.62 21.86 17.30
CA VAL A 53 19.94 23.08 17.76
C VAL A 53 18.69 22.71 18.54
N VAL A 54 18.46 23.39 19.65
CA VAL A 54 17.16 23.43 20.32
C VAL A 54 16.54 24.79 20.01
N GLY A 55 15.44 24.80 19.24
CA GLY A 55 14.78 26.05 18.82
C GLY A 55 14.62 26.17 17.31
N LEU A 56 15.03 27.31 16.73
CA LEU A 56 14.87 27.59 15.31
C LEU A 56 16.18 27.46 14.55
N ARG A 57 16.21 26.60 13.55
CA ARG A 57 17.31 26.46 12.59
C ARG A 57 16.86 26.87 11.20
N LEU A 58 17.48 27.92 10.67
CA LEU A 58 17.29 28.39 9.28
C LEU A 58 18.50 27.99 8.46
N ASN A 59 18.28 27.25 7.38
CA ASN A 59 19.36 26.66 6.63
C ASN A 59 19.11 26.74 5.12
N TYR A 60 20.16 26.95 4.33
CA TYR A 60 20.05 26.86 2.88
C TYR A 60 19.98 25.39 2.43
N ARG A 61 20.87 24.53 2.97
CA ARG A 61 20.98 23.12 2.59
C ARG A 61 21.44 22.26 3.75
N ASP A 62 20.69 21.22 4.06
CA ASP A 62 21.05 20.27 5.12
C ASP A 62 22.16 19.32 4.65
N SER A 63 23.33 19.37 5.30
CA SER A 63 24.44 18.45 5.06
C SER A 63 25.04 17.85 6.34
N ARG A 64 24.89 18.51 7.49
CA ARG A 64 25.50 18.13 8.77
C ARG A 64 24.49 17.88 9.89
N LEU A 65 23.20 17.84 9.55
CA LEU A 65 22.15 17.66 10.54
C LEU A 65 22.43 16.44 11.43
N ALA A 66 22.50 16.65 12.73
CA ALA A 66 22.56 15.60 13.75
C ALA A 66 21.24 15.57 14.55
N GLN A 67 20.83 16.71 15.11
CA GLN A 67 19.56 16.81 15.85
C GLN A 67 19.03 18.24 15.85
N VAL A 68 17.72 18.37 15.61
CA VAL A 68 16.99 19.61 15.86
C VAL A 68 15.76 19.29 16.70
N ASP A 69 15.69 19.93 17.86
CA ASP A 69 14.54 19.91 18.74
C ASP A 69 13.83 21.28 18.62
N GLY A 70 12.83 21.38 17.73
CA GLY A 70 12.15 22.63 17.42
C GLY A 70 11.80 22.74 15.92
N ILE A 71 12.24 23.80 15.26
CA ILE A 71 11.95 24.09 13.87
C ILE A 71 13.23 24.00 13.03
N ASN A 72 13.22 23.17 12.01
CA ASN A 72 14.23 23.13 10.96
C ASN A 72 13.62 23.63 9.65
N ALA A 73 14.04 24.79 9.18
CA ALA A 73 13.61 25.37 7.91
C ALA A 73 14.76 25.34 6.90
N THR A 74 14.57 24.68 5.77
CA THR A 74 15.56 24.48 4.71
C THR A 74 15.04 25.05 3.40
N ILE A 75 15.87 25.87 2.72
CA ILE A 75 15.48 26.57 1.46
C ILE A 75 15.85 25.76 0.21
N TRP A 76 16.59 24.68 0.33
CA TRP A 76 17.02 23.84 -0.79
C TRP A 76 16.94 22.34 -0.45
N LEU A 77 17.18 21.49 -1.42
CA LEU A 77 17.22 20.05 -1.22
C LEU A 77 18.37 19.64 -0.29
N PRO A 78 18.18 18.68 0.61
CA PRO A 78 19.25 18.19 1.49
C PRO A 78 20.42 17.58 0.67
N ALA A 79 21.61 17.64 1.24
CA ALA A 79 22.79 17.04 0.63
C ALA A 79 22.89 15.56 1.00
N GLY A 80 22.41 14.68 0.11
CA GLY A 80 22.47 13.23 0.30
C GLY A 80 21.27 12.66 1.08
N ALA A 81 21.35 11.36 1.42
CA ALA A 81 20.33 10.71 2.24
C ALA A 81 20.27 11.40 3.63
N GLY A 82 19.07 11.82 4.01
CA GLY A 82 18.84 12.60 5.21
C GLY A 82 19.55 12.06 6.45
N ARG A 83 20.32 12.90 7.09
CA ARG A 83 21.06 12.62 8.33
C ARG A 83 20.36 13.31 9.48
N GLY A 84 20.54 12.82 10.67
CA GLY A 84 20.04 13.40 11.90
C GLY A 84 18.53 13.31 12.11
N ALA A 85 18.11 13.67 13.30
CA ALA A 85 16.72 13.60 13.74
C ALA A 85 16.12 15.01 13.88
N ILE A 86 14.88 15.17 13.46
CA ILE A 86 14.09 16.39 13.69
C ILE A 86 12.94 16.03 14.62
N ARG A 87 12.88 16.68 15.77
CA ARG A 87 11.75 16.60 16.71
C ARG A 87 11.06 17.95 16.73
N GLY A 88 9.87 18.01 16.14
CA GLY A 88 9.10 19.25 15.98
C GLY A 88 8.70 19.49 14.54
N LEU A 89 9.11 20.60 13.94
CA LEU A 89 8.68 21.03 12.61
C LEU A 89 9.86 21.00 11.62
N ALA A 90 9.72 20.21 10.57
CA ALA A 90 10.62 20.20 9.41
C ALA A 90 9.96 20.91 8.23
N LEU A 91 10.51 22.05 7.81
CA LEU A 91 10.04 22.81 6.65
C LEU A 91 11.05 22.73 5.53
N GLY A 92 10.59 22.52 4.29
CA GLY A 92 11.46 22.45 3.11
C GLY A 92 10.88 23.15 1.89
N VAL A 93 11.67 24.04 1.27
CA VAL A 93 11.34 24.67 -0.02
C VAL A 93 12.56 24.56 -0.94
N PRO A 94 12.57 23.68 -1.95
CA PRO A 94 11.47 22.79 -2.36
C PRO A 94 11.35 21.52 -1.52
N GLY A 95 12.38 21.09 -0.78
CA GLY A 95 12.35 19.83 -0.05
C GLY A 95 13.05 19.84 1.29
N SER A 96 12.71 18.88 2.15
CA SER A 96 13.40 18.63 3.41
C SER A 96 13.75 17.15 3.54
N GLY A 97 14.77 16.84 4.30
CA GLY A 97 15.19 15.47 4.55
C GLY A 97 15.86 15.31 5.90
N ALA A 98 15.62 14.17 6.52
CA ALA A 98 16.19 13.78 7.79
C ALA A 98 16.40 12.27 7.86
N ARG A 99 17.11 11.80 8.88
CA ARG A 99 17.10 10.36 9.20
C ARG A 99 15.74 9.96 9.76
N SER A 100 15.24 10.74 10.71
CA SER A 100 13.91 10.52 11.29
C SER A 100 13.22 11.85 11.58
N ILE A 101 11.88 11.85 11.53
CA ILE A 101 11.04 13.00 11.87
C ILE A 101 10.03 12.54 12.93
N ALA A 102 10.03 13.23 14.08
CA ALA A 102 9.01 13.09 15.10
C ALA A 102 8.28 14.44 15.26
N GLY A 103 7.11 14.57 14.67
CA GLY A 103 6.35 15.82 14.64
C GLY A 103 5.72 16.10 13.27
N ILE A 104 6.00 17.27 12.70
CA ILE A 104 5.39 17.75 11.46
C ILE A 104 6.47 17.94 10.40
N GLY A 105 6.31 17.31 9.25
CA GLY A 105 7.13 17.55 8.07
C GLY A 105 6.30 18.19 6.95
N VAL A 106 6.74 19.35 6.46
CA VAL A 106 6.09 20.05 5.34
C VAL A 106 7.12 20.38 4.29
N ALA A 107 6.85 20.02 3.04
CA ALA A 107 7.71 20.38 1.92
C ALA A 107 6.91 20.74 0.68
N ALA A 108 7.34 21.77 -0.04
CA ALA A 108 6.67 22.21 -1.26
C ALA A 108 6.74 21.14 -2.37
N ALA A 109 7.88 20.48 -2.55
CA ALA A 109 8.01 19.35 -3.47
C ALA A 109 8.02 18.02 -2.72
N GLY A 110 9.02 17.74 -1.89
CA GLY A 110 9.14 16.42 -1.32
C GLY A 110 9.87 16.32 0.01
N LEU A 111 9.51 15.24 0.73
CA LEU A 111 10.14 14.84 1.98
C LEU A 111 10.86 13.50 1.78
N ALA A 112 12.16 13.47 2.12
CA ALA A 112 12.96 12.26 2.07
C ALA A 112 13.47 11.91 3.46
N VAL A 113 12.94 10.86 4.05
CA VAL A 113 13.33 10.39 5.39
C VAL A 113 13.92 9.00 5.27
N SER A 114 15.16 8.81 5.73
CA SER A 114 15.85 7.53 5.53
C SER A 114 15.43 6.43 6.51
N HIS A 115 14.83 6.77 7.65
CA HIS A 115 14.30 5.81 8.63
C HIS A 115 12.82 6.10 8.91
N ASP A 116 12.45 6.38 10.14
CA ASP A 116 11.07 6.41 10.57
C ASP A 116 10.48 7.81 10.66
N VAL A 117 9.18 7.89 10.46
CA VAL A 117 8.39 9.10 10.66
C VAL A 117 7.25 8.82 11.62
N HIS A 118 7.10 9.70 12.61
CA HIS A 118 5.98 9.72 13.54
C HIS A 118 5.32 11.11 13.55
N GLY A 119 4.11 11.22 13.07
CA GLY A 119 3.36 12.47 13.08
C GLY A 119 2.68 12.82 11.76
N LEU A 120 2.80 14.08 11.32
CA LEU A 120 2.15 14.60 10.12
C LEU A 120 3.17 14.85 9.01
N LEU A 121 2.96 14.31 7.82
CA LEU A 121 3.70 14.64 6.60
C LEU A 121 2.81 15.32 5.57
N ILE A 122 3.26 16.46 5.04
CA ILE A 122 2.60 17.15 3.93
C ILE A 122 3.65 17.44 2.85
N SER A 123 3.40 16.95 1.64
CA SER A 123 4.29 17.19 0.51
C SER A 123 3.52 17.50 -0.78
N GLY A 124 3.99 18.47 -1.53
CA GLY A 124 3.35 18.86 -2.79
C GLY A 124 3.46 17.78 -3.87
N LEU A 125 4.61 17.12 -4.01
CA LEU A 125 4.79 16.01 -4.96
C LEU A 125 4.80 14.67 -4.24
N GLY A 126 5.73 14.43 -3.31
CA GLY A 126 5.78 13.12 -2.71
C GLY A 126 6.61 13.01 -1.44
N SER A 127 6.36 11.94 -0.70
CA SER A 127 7.11 11.59 0.49
C SER A 127 7.68 10.18 0.38
N GLY A 128 8.99 10.05 0.61
CA GLY A 128 9.70 8.79 0.69
C GLY A 128 10.24 8.55 2.10
N VAL A 129 9.88 7.42 2.70
CA VAL A 129 10.31 7.00 4.03
C VAL A 129 11.01 5.65 3.92
N GLY A 130 12.28 5.56 4.29
CA GLY A 130 13.06 4.32 4.22
C GLY A 130 12.59 3.26 5.21
N GLY A 131 12.13 3.68 6.38
CA GLY A 131 11.55 2.83 7.43
C GLY A 131 10.03 2.85 7.42
N SER A 132 9.44 3.06 8.60
CA SER A 132 7.99 3.11 8.79
C SER A 132 7.48 4.53 8.92
N LEU A 133 6.29 4.75 8.36
CA LEU A 133 5.50 5.95 8.59
C LEU A 133 4.34 5.64 9.54
N THR A 134 4.23 6.40 10.62
CA THR A 134 3.10 6.30 11.55
C THR A 134 2.49 7.68 11.77
N GLY A 135 1.23 7.85 11.43
CA GLY A 135 0.51 9.11 11.62
C GLY A 135 -0.38 9.49 10.45
N VAL A 136 -0.31 10.75 10.03
CA VAL A 136 -1.10 11.29 8.93
C VAL A 136 -0.17 11.74 7.81
N SER A 137 -0.51 11.41 6.57
CA SER A 137 0.27 11.82 5.41
C SER A 137 -0.61 12.33 4.28
N LEU A 138 -0.26 13.49 3.74
CA LEU A 138 -0.87 14.09 2.57
C LEU A 138 0.21 14.34 1.53
N SER A 139 0.17 13.63 0.41
CA SER A 139 1.16 13.74 -0.67
C SER A 139 0.45 14.03 -2.00
N GLY A 140 0.89 15.06 -2.71
CA GLY A 140 0.26 15.47 -3.96
C GLY A 140 0.28 14.38 -5.04
N LEU A 141 1.36 13.62 -5.17
CA LEU A 141 1.46 12.51 -6.13
C LEU A 141 1.63 11.16 -5.42
N ALA A 142 2.69 10.95 -4.65
CA ALA A 142 3.01 9.63 -4.15
C ALA A 142 3.52 9.60 -2.71
N LEU A 143 3.19 8.53 -2.01
CA LEU A 143 3.71 8.19 -0.69
C LEU A 143 4.30 6.79 -0.72
N GLY A 144 5.55 6.65 -0.32
CA GLY A 144 6.20 5.35 -0.18
C GLY A 144 6.89 5.18 1.17
N ALA A 145 6.73 4.02 1.78
CA ALA A 145 7.56 3.61 2.92
C ALA A 145 8.21 2.25 2.62
N GLY A 146 9.49 2.12 2.97
CA GLY A 146 10.22 0.87 2.79
C GLY A 146 9.71 -0.25 3.68
N GLN A 147 9.13 0.10 4.82
CA GLN A 147 8.49 -0.84 5.72
C GLN A 147 6.97 -0.64 5.77
N ARG A 148 6.45 -0.11 6.86
CA ARG A 148 5.00 0.01 7.08
C ARG A 148 4.51 1.44 6.96
N VAL A 149 3.31 1.58 6.42
CA VAL A 149 2.53 2.82 6.48
C VAL A 149 1.33 2.59 7.38
N VAL A 150 1.23 3.37 8.46
CA VAL A 150 0.20 3.20 9.48
C VAL A 150 -0.48 4.54 9.75
N GLY A 151 -1.79 4.58 9.71
CA GLY A 151 -2.59 5.77 10.03
C GLY A 151 -3.50 6.21 8.91
N VAL A 152 -3.58 7.51 8.65
CA VAL A 152 -4.41 8.11 7.60
C VAL A 152 -3.52 8.68 6.51
N ASN A 153 -3.58 8.11 5.32
CA ASN A 153 -2.69 8.46 4.24
C ASN A 153 -3.46 8.73 2.96
N VAL A 154 -3.20 9.87 2.36
CA VAL A 154 -3.82 10.29 1.09
C VAL A 154 -2.73 10.71 0.12
N ALA A 155 -2.81 10.19 -1.11
CA ALA A 155 -1.91 10.57 -2.20
C ALA A 155 -2.67 10.72 -3.52
N GLY A 156 -2.24 11.65 -4.36
CA GLY A 156 -2.89 11.87 -5.66
C GLY A 156 -2.79 10.67 -6.60
N LEU A 157 -1.66 9.98 -6.66
CA LEU A 157 -1.47 8.83 -7.54
C LEU A 157 -1.33 7.53 -6.77
N GLY A 158 -0.39 7.42 -5.84
CA GLY A 158 -0.10 6.13 -5.25
C GLY A 158 0.38 6.12 -3.81
N ILE A 159 0.02 5.04 -3.09
CA ILE A 159 0.53 4.74 -1.76
C ILE A 159 1.12 3.32 -1.77
N ALA A 160 2.35 3.19 -1.28
CA ALA A 160 3.03 1.91 -1.17
C ALA A 160 3.67 1.69 0.20
N GLY A 161 3.40 0.54 0.82
CA GLY A 161 4.12 0.06 1.99
C GLY A 161 4.88 -1.23 1.69
N GLY A 162 6.20 -1.25 1.90
CA GLY A 162 7.04 -2.40 1.55
C GLY A 162 6.66 -3.67 2.29
N THR A 163 6.35 -3.59 3.58
CA THR A 163 5.98 -4.75 4.39
C THR A 163 4.53 -4.72 4.88
N GLY A 164 3.86 -3.57 4.82
CA GLY A 164 2.47 -3.50 5.25
C GLY A 164 1.83 -2.13 5.14
N LEU A 165 0.50 -2.15 5.08
CA LEU A 165 -0.36 -0.97 5.20
C LEU A 165 -1.36 -1.19 6.34
N ALA A 166 -1.62 -0.16 7.14
CA ALA A 166 -2.64 -0.22 8.18
C ALA A 166 -3.37 1.12 8.34
N GLY A 167 -4.67 1.09 8.54
CA GLY A 167 -5.51 2.27 8.70
C GLY A 167 -6.22 2.66 7.40
N LEU A 168 -6.36 3.95 7.14
CA LEU A 168 -7.02 4.50 5.95
C LEU A 168 -5.98 4.92 4.92
N ASN A 169 -5.99 4.30 3.75
CA ASN A 169 -5.06 4.59 2.67
C ASN A 169 -5.85 4.84 1.37
N ILE A 170 -5.79 6.06 0.85
CA ILE A 170 -6.54 6.51 -0.33
C ILE A 170 -5.58 7.07 -1.37
N ALA A 171 -5.62 6.54 -2.58
CA ALA A 171 -4.84 7.06 -3.69
C ALA A 171 -5.63 7.10 -5.00
N GLY A 172 -5.34 8.08 -5.85
CA GLY A 172 -6.05 8.27 -7.11
C GLY A 172 -5.85 7.14 -8.12
N LEU A 173 -4.69 6.49 -8.15
CA LEU A 173 -4.44 5.34 -9.03
C LEU A 173 -4.35 4.04 -8.23
N GLY A 174 -3.45 3.94 -7.26
CA GLY A 174 -3.25 2.66 -6.63
C GLY A 174 -2.76 2.67 -5.20
N VAL A 175 -3.24 1.69 -4.43
CA VAL A 175 -2.79 1.42 -3.06
C VAL A 175 -2.24 0.01 -2.99
N GLY A 176 -0.97 -0.14 -2.62
CA GLY A 176 -0.29 -1.43 -2.62
C GLY A 176 0.52 -1.73 -1.37
N SER A 177 0.40 -2.95 -0.88
CA SER A 177 1.21 -3.48 0.22
C SER A 177 2.08 -4.64 -0.25
N GLY A 178 3.37 -4.60 0.00
CA GLY A 178 4.27 -5.72 -0.22
C GLY A 178 4.07 -6.87 0.76
N GLY A 179 3.34 -6.65 1.85
CA GLY A 179 2.97 -7.65 2.85
C GLY A 179 1.49 -7.62 3.17
N ARG A 180 1.16 -7.51 4.48
CA ARG A 180 -0.23 -7.47 4.95
C ARG A 180 -0.84 -6.09 4.81
N ALA A 181 -2.13 -6.05 4.45
CA ALA A 181 -2.93 -4.83 4.48
C ALA A 181 -4.08 -4.96 5.50
N THR A 182 -4.31 -3.89 6.28
CA THR A 182 -5.38 -3.90 7.31
C THR A 182 -6.07 -2.54 7.35
N GLY A 183 -7.39 -2.51 7.34
CA GLY A 183 -8.19 -1.29 7.39
C GLY A 183 -8.88 -0.99 6.08
N VAL A 184 -8.79 0.24 5.60
CA VAL A 184 -9.47 0.71 4.38
C VAL A 184 -8.42 1.08 3.34
N LEU A 185 -8.45 0.41 2.19
CA LEU A 185 -7.61 0.67 1.04
C LEU A 185 -8.49 1.04 -0.15
N ILE A 186 -8.32 2.25 -0.66
CA ILE A 186 -9.06 2.76 -1.81
C ILE A 186 -8.08 3.24 -2.87
N GLY A 187 -8.03 2.55 -3.99
CA GLY A 187 -7.25 2.94 -5.15
C GLY A 187 -8.14 3.17 -6.37
N GLY A 188 -8.00 4.31 -7.05
CA GLY A 188 -8.83 4.64 -8.21
C GLY A 188 -8.76 3.59 -9.33
N LEU A 189 -7.62 2.98 -9.58
CA LEU A 189 -7.48 1.83 -10.48
C LEU A 189 -7.38 0.51 -9.72
N GLY A 190 -6.61 0.46 -8.63
CA GLY A 190 -6.44 -0.79 -7.93
C GLY A 190 -6.02 -0.69 -6.47
N ALA A 191 -6.45 -1.69 -5.68
CA ALA A 191 -6.01 -1.87 -4.31
C ALA A 191 -5.59 -3.32 -4.07
N GLY A 192 -4.45 -3.53 -3.38
CA GLY A 192 -3.97 -4.88 -3.19
C GLY A 192 -2.91 -5.08 -2.12
N ALA A 193 -2.72 -6.33 -1.75
CA ALA A 193 -1.69 -6.79 -0.83
C ALA A 193 -1.01 -8.06 -1.38
N ALA A 194 0.30 -8.16 -1.23
CA ALA A 194 1.00 -9.40 -1.57
C ALA A 194 0.67 -10.53 -0.57
N GLY A 195 0.41 -10.19 0.68
CA GLY A 195 -0.05 -11.11 1.72
C GLY A 195 -1.57 -11.05 1.96
N ASP A 196 -1.95 -11.14 3.23
CA ASP A 196 -3.34 -11.06 3.65
C ASP A 196 -3.87 -9.62 3.61
N ALA A 197 -5.14 -9.47 3.29
CA ALA A 197 -5.87 -8.21 3.36
C ALA A 197 -7.08 -8.33 4.29
N THR A 198 -7.23 -7.41 5.23
CA THR A 198 -8.33 -7.43 6.20
C THR A 198 -9.00 -6.05 6.25
N GLY A 199 -10.31 -6.01 6.07
CA GLY A 199 -11.12 -4.80 6.10
C GLY A 199 -11.79 -4.52 4.76
N LEU A 200 -11.72 -3.27 4.29
CA LEU A 200 -12.34 -2.80 3.05
C LEU A 200 -11.26 -2.52 1.99
N LEU A 201 -11.39 -3.18 0.84
CA LEU A 201 -10.56 -2.93 -0.33
C LEU A 201 -11.46 -2.49 -1.49
N VAL A 202 -11.15 -1.35 -2.08
CA VAL A 202 -11.86 -0.81 -3.25
C VAL A 202 -10.87 -0.44 -4.34
N GLY A 203 -11.10 -0.94 -5.54
CA GLY A 203 -10.30 -0.61 -6.72
C GLY A 203 -11.17 -0.45 -7.95
N GLY A 204 -11.01 0.64 -8.70
CA GLY A 204 -11.82 0.92 -9.89
C GLY A 204 -11.71 -0.14 -10.99
N LEU A 205 -10.53 -0.72 -11.19
CA LEU A 205 -10.33 -1.85 -12.10
C LEU A 205 -10.21 -3.16 -11.34
N GLY A 206 -9.38 -3.22 -10.33
CA GLY A 206 -9.15 -4.50 -9.67
C GLY A 206 -8.74 -4.42 -8.21
N VAL A 207 -9.10 -5.48 -7.49
CA VAL A 207 -8.69 -5.69 -6.10
C VAL A 207 -8.16 -7.11 -5.93
N GLY A 208 -7.05 -7.23 -5.20
CA GLY A 208 -6.48 -8.55 -4.98
C GLY A 208 -5.65 -8.69 -3.71
N ALA A 209 -5.59 -9.93 -3.22
CA ALA A 209 -4.63 -10.33 -2.20
C ALA A 209 -3.97 -11.65 -2.59
N GLY A 210 -2.67 -11.76 -2.36
CA GLY A 210 -1.94 -13.01 -2.57
C GLY A 210 -2.30 -14.08 -1.54
N GLY A 211 -2.65 -13.66 -0.32
CA GLY A 211 -3.12 -14.50 0.77
C GLY A 211 -4.64 -14.51 0.91
N THR A 212 -5.11 -14.19 2.10
CA THR A 212 -6.53 -14.20 2.47
C THR A 212 -7.13 -12.79 2.42
N ILE A 213 -8.27 -12.61 1.77
CA ILE A 213 -9.15 -11.45 1.99
C ILE A 213 -10.12 -11.79 3.14
N ARG A 214 -10.10 -10.95 4.20
CA ARG A 214 -11.10 -10.98 5.29
C ARG A 214 -11.85 -9.66 5.32
N GLY A 215 -13.12 -9.67 4.95
CA GLY A 215 -13.97 -8.48 4.92
C GLY A 215 -14.61 -8.24 3.57
N LEU A 216 -14.53 -7.01 3.06
CA LEU A 216 -15.17 -6.60 1.80
C LEU A 216 -14.12 -6.20 0.77
N ALA A 217 -14.18 -6.80 -0.42
CA ALA A 217 -13.37 -6.43 -1.56
C ALA A 217 -14.25 -6.12 -2.79
N ILE A 218 -14.08 -4.93 -3.37
CA ILE A 218 -14.85 -4.46 -4.53
C ILE A 218 -13.89 -4.03 -5.63
N GLY A 219 -13.90 -4.73 -6.74
CA GLY A 219 -13.13 -4.40 -7.94
C GLY A 219 -14.06 -4.13 -9.13
N GLY A 220 -13.85 -3.00 -9.82
CA GLY A 220 -14.71 -2.61 -10.94
C GLY A 220 -14.71 -3.60 -12.12
N LEU A 221 -13.58 -4.22 -12.44
CA LEU A 221 -13.51 -5.34 -13.39
C LEU A 221 -13.33 -6.67 -12.68
N GLY A 222 -12.40 -6.74 -11.73
CA GLY A 222 -12.10 -8.01 -11.08
C GLY A 222 -11.73 -7.91 -9.61
N ALA A 223 -12.11 -8.95 -8.85
CA ALA A 223 -11.72 -9.08 -7.46
C ALA A 223 -11.38 -10.52 -7.11
N GLY A 224 -10.34 -10.75 -6.29
CA GLY A 224 -10.01 -12.11 -5.87
C GLY A 224 -8.81 -12.26 -4.95
N ALA A 225 -8.70 -13.46 -4.37
CA ALA A 225 -7.61 -13.86 -3.50
C ALA A 225 -7.43 -15.38 -3.49
N SER A 226 -6.31 -15.86 -2.93
CA SER A 226 -6.15 -17.31 -2.69
C SER A 226 -7.23 -17.85 -1.76
N VAL A 227 -7.55 -17.12 -0.70
CA VAL A 227 -8.63 -17.46 0.23
C VAL A 227 -9.53 -16.23 0.44
N VAL A 228 -10.83 -16.43 0.43
CA VAL A 228 -11.83 -15.38 0.69
C VAL A 228 -12.64 -15.74 1.93
N ARG A 229 -12.71 -14.81 2.88
CA ARG A 229 -13.58 -14.90 4.06
C ARG A 229 -14.36 -13.60 4.20
N GLY A 230 -15.55 -13.57 3.61
CA GLY A 230 -16.40 -12.37 3.58
C GLY A 230 -17.07 -12.16 2.24
N LEU A 231 -17.07 -10.93 1.73
CA LEU A 231 -17.74 -10.53 0.51
C LEU A 231 -16.73 -10.06 -0.54
N VAL A 232 -16.76 -10.68 -1.71
CA VAL A 232 -15.96 -10.27 -2.87
C VAL A 232 -16.87 -9.96 -4.04
N ILE A 233 -16.77 -8.75 -4.57
CA ILE A 233 -17.54 -8.27 -5.72
C ILE A 233 -16.57 -7.86 -6.83
N GLY A 234 -16.64 -8.56 -7.95
CA GLY A 234 -15.99 -8.14 -9.19
C GLY A 234 -17.02 -7.65 -10.19
N GLY A 235 -16.83 -6.48 -10.79
CA GLY A 235 -17.78 -5.97 -11.78
C GLY A 235 -17.97 -6.92 -12.96
N VAL A 236 -16.91 -7.57 -13.42
CA VAL A 236 -16.95 -8.58 -14.51
C VAL A 236 -16.62 -9.96 -13.96
N ALA A 237 -15.56 -10.11 -13.19
CA ALA A 237 -15.10 -11.41 -12.71
C ALA A 237 -14.71 -11.39 -11.23
N ALA A 238 -15.01 -12.47 -10.53
CA ALA A 238 -14.53 -12.70 -9.17
C ALA A 238 -13.92 -14.11 -9.04
N GLY A 239 -12.83 -14.24 -8.27
CA GLY A 239 -12.13 -15.52 -8.15
C GLY A 239 -11.53 -15.79 -6.79
N GLY A 240 -11.48 -17.08 -6.41
CA GLY A 240 -10.83 -17.55 -5.19
C GLY A 240 -10.40 -19.00 -5.28
N GLY A 241 -9.47 -19.40 -4.39
CA GLY A 241 -9.15 -20.80 -4.15
C GLY A 241 -10.21 -21.42 -3.22
N ASP A 242 -10.24 -20.96 -1.98
CA ASP A 242 -11.27 -21.28 -0.98
C ASP A 242 -12.09 -20.04 -0.64
N VAL A 243 -13.41 -20.20 -0.61
CA VAL A 243 -14.34 -19.09 -0.33
C VAL A 243 -15.29 -19.47 0.79
N ALA A 244 -15.30 -18.64 1.84
CA ALA A 244 -16.28 -18.70 2.92
C ALA A 244 -17.01 -17.34 2.99
N GLY A 245 -18.20 -17.27 2.43
CA GLY A 245 -18.99 -16.06 2.33
C GLY A 245 -19.69 -15.88 0.99
N LEU A 246 -19.72 -14.65 0.45
CA LEU A 246 -20.37 -14.32 -0.80
C LEU A 246 -19.35 -13.90 -1.86
N MET A 247 -19.49 -14.45 -3.04
CA MET A 247 -18.76 -14.02 -4.22
C MET A 247 -19.75 -13.60 -5.31
N ALA A 248 -19.60 -12.40 -5.87
CA ALA A 248 -20.48 -11.91 -6.92
C ALA A 248 -19.68 -11.29 -8.07
N ALA A 249 -20.14 -11.54 -9.29
CA ALA A 249 -19.64 -10.88 -10.50
C ALA A 249 -20.73 -10.89 -11.58
N SER A 250 -20.71 -9.91 -12.51
CA SER A 250 -21.72 -9.89 -13.57
C SER A 250 -21.54 -11.06 -14.54
N ALA A 251 -20.31 -11.38 -14.95
CA ALA A 251 -20.06 -12.40 -15.96
C ALA A 251 -19.58 -13.74 -15.36
N TYR A 252 -18.53 -13.73 -14.55
CA TYR A 252 -17.85 -14.97 -14.22
C TYR A 252 -17.37 -15.03 -12.77
N THR A 253 -17.80 -16.06 -12.05
CA THR A 253 -17.20 -16.41 -10.75
C THR A 253 -16.44 -17.73 -10.83
N ARG A 254 -15.26 -17.81 -10.22
CA ARG A 254 -14.44 -19.01 -10.24
C ARG A 254 -13.88 -19.38 -8.88
N ILE A 255 -14.11 -20.62 -8.50
CA ILE A 255 -13.43 -21.27 -7.36
C ILE A 255 -12.49 -22.34 -7.91
N ALA A 256 -11.17 -22.12 -7.76
CA ALA A 256 -10.14 -22.83 -8.54
C ALA A 256 -9.86 -24.29 -8.13
N GLY A 257 -10.48 -24.79 -7.07
CA GLY A 257 -10.27 -26.19 -6.65
C GLY A 257 -10.57 -26.48 -5.18
N GLY A 258 -10.73 -25.44 -4.38
CA GLY A 258 -11.14 -25.53 -2.98
C GLY A 258 -12.67 -25.56 -2.82
N ALA A 259 -13.13 -25.16 -1.65
CA ALA A 259 -14.56 -25.15 -1.34
C ALA A 259 -15.16 -23.73 -1.40
N LEU A 260 -16.38 -23.63 -1.93
CA LEU A 260 -17.27 -22.51 -1.71
C LEU A 260 -18.25 -22.86 -0.58
N ARG A 261 -18.13 -22.17 0.54
CA ARG A 261 -19.08 -22.23 1.65
C ARG A 261 -19.85 -20.92 1.73
N GLY A 262 -21.09 -20.92 1.23
CA GLY A 262 -21.92 -19.71 1.17
C GLY A 262 -22.58 -19.56 -0.19
N ALA A 263 -22.41 -18.40 -0.86
CA ALA A 263 -23.08 -18.15 -2.12
C ALA A 263 -22.17 -17.61 -3.22
N ALA A 264 -22.45 -18.00 -4.48
CA ALA A 264 -21.89 -17.39 -5.66
C ALA A 264 -23.01 -16.88 -6.57
N ALA A 265 -22.82 -15.68 -7.12
CA ALA A 265 -23.74 -15.07 -8.06
C ALA A 265 -22.98 -14.52 -9.28
N GLY A 266 -23.36 -14.98 -10.49
CA GLY A 266 -22.74 -14.53 -11.73
C GLY A 266 -23.40 -15.19 -12.94
N ALA A 267 -23.21 -14.64 -14.15
CA ALA A 267 -23.76 -15.32 -15.33
C ALA A 267 -23.23 -16.75 -15.46
N VAL A 268 -21.95 -16.95 -15.20
CA VAL A 268 -21.31 -18.27 -15.13
C VAL A 268 -20.62 -18.44 -13.79
N ASN A 269 -21.00 -19.48 -13.05
CA ASN A 269 -20.36 -19.87 -11.80
C ASN A 269 -19.61 -21.21 -11.99
N ASP A 270 -18.27 -21.18 -11.92
CA ASP A 270 -17.38 -22.33 -12.12
C ASP A 270 -16.74 -22.75 -10.78
N VAL A 271 -17.37 -23.67 -10.07
CA VAL A 271 -16.84 -24.22 -8.81
C VAL A 271 -16.18 -25.57 -9.10
N ARG A 272 -14.84 -25.56 -9.26
CA ARG A 272 -14.06 -26.77 -9.58
C ARG A 272 -13.75 -27.66 -8.38
N GLY A 273 -14.23 -27.30 -7.23
CA GLY A 273 -14.19 -28.08 -6.01
C GLY A 273 -15.58 -28.32 -5.46
N GLN A 274 -15.74 -28.14 -4.15
CA GLN A 274 -16.98 -28.39 -3.44
C GLN A 274 -17.81 -27.11 -3.33
N LEU A 275 -19.08 -27.16 -3.69
CA LEU A 275 -20.08 -26.12 -3.43
C LEU A 275 -20.93 -26.53 -2.22
N GLN A 276 -20.75 -25.84 -1.10
CA GLN A 276 -21.58 -25.96 0.12
C GLN A 276 -22.42 -24.69 0.27
N GLY A 277 -23.64 -24.68 -0.26
CA GLY A 277 -24.51 -23.50 -0.23
C GLY A 277 -25.25 -23.27 -1.53
N VAL A 278 -25.22 -22.04 -2.06
CA VAL A 278 -26.07 -21.63 -3.19
C VAL A 278 -25.25 -21.02 -4.32
N SER A 279 -25.58 -21.41 -5.56
CA SER A 279 -25.06 -20.78 -6.78
C SER A 279 -26.22 -20.28 -7.63
N ILE A 280 -26.16 -19.01 -8.04
CA ILE A 280 -27.20 -18.35 -8.83
C ILE A 280 -26.56 -17.78 -10.11
N GLY A 281 -27.04 -18.24 -11.28
CA GLY A 281 -26.51 -17.78 -12.56
C GLY A 281 -27.25 -18.30 -13.76
N ILE A 282 -26.74 -18.02 -14.96
CA ILE A 282 -27.22 -18.62 -16.19
C ILE A 282 -26.71 -20.06 -16.30
N PHE A 283 -25.43 -20.24 -16.10
CA PHE A 283 -24.77 -21.54 -16.04
C PHE A 283 -24.02 -21.72 -14.72
N ASN A 284 -24.35 -22.79 -13.99
CA ASN A 284 -23.71 -23.16 -12.76
C ASN A 284 -23.01 -24.52 -12.91
N TYR A 285 -21.73 -24.55 -12.65
CA TYR A 285 -20.93 -25.77 -12.58
C TYR A 285 -20.43 -26.00 -11.17
N ALA A 286 -20.66 -27.16 -10.60
CA ALA A 286 -20.01 -27.62 -9.39
C ALA A 286 -19.50 -29.06 -9.60
N ARG A 287 -18.23 -29.30 -9.22
CA ARG A 287 -17.70 -30.65 -9.25
C ARG A 287 -18.38 -31.52 -8.20
N ASP A 288 -18.50 -31.00 -6.98
CA ASP A 288 -19.22 -31.63 -5.87
C ASP A 288 -20.22 -30.63 -5.29
N LEU A 289 -21.49 -30.88 -5.47
CA LEU A 289 -22.58 -30.06 -4.98
C LEU A 289 -23.09 -30.58 -3.61
N HIS A 290 -23.15 -29.68 -2.62
CA HIS A 290 -23.84 -29.89 -1.34
C HIS A 290 -24.69 -28.64 -1.09
N GLY A 291 -25.88 -28.58 -1.68
CA GLY A 291 -26.76 -27.41 -1.64
C GLY A 291 -27.55 -27.22 -2.91
N LEU A 292 -27.69 -25.99 -3.37
CA LEU A 292 -28.60 -25.58 -4.44
C LEU A 292 -27.88 -24.80 -5.54
N GLN A 293 -28.31 -25.08 -6.79
CA GLN A 293 -27.98 -24.27 -7.97
C GLN A 293 -29.24 -23.77 -8.61
N PHE A 294 -29.33 -22.49 -8.93
CA PHE A 294 -30.44 -21.84 -9.64
C PHE A 294 -29.89 -21.20 -10.92
N GLY A 295 -30.40 -21.65 -12.07
CA GLY A 295 -29.96 -21.13 -13.37
C GLY A 295 -30.61 -21.83 -14.56
N LEU A 296 -30.36 -21.33 -15.79
CA LEU A 296 -30.87 -21.99 -16.97
C LEU A 296 -30.31 -23.41 -17.14
N LEU A 297 -29.02 -23.59 -16.80
CA LEU A 297 -28.34 -24.88 -16.81
C LEU A 297 -27.48 -25.02 -15.54
N ASN A 298 -27.65 -26.12 -14.84
CA ASN A 298 -27.00 -26.42 -13.60
C ASN A 298 -26.34 -27.80 -13.64
N PHE A 299 -25.00 -27.83 -13.55
CA PHE A 299 -24.25 -29.08 -13.58
C PHE A 299 -23.69 -29.41 -12.15
N ALA A 300 -24.04 -30.61 -11.70
CA ALA A 300 -23.52 -31.18 -10.45
C ALA A 300 -22.80 -32.51 -10.74
N GLY A 301 -21.47 -32.55 -10.59
CA GLY A 301 -20.66 -33.69 -10.98
C GLY A 301 -20.91 -34.95 -10.15
N ASN A 302 -21.33 -34.80 -8.90
CA ASN A 302 -21.65 -35.87 -7.97
C ASN A 302 -23.08 -36.44 -8.09
N ASN A 303 -23.95 -35.83 -8.90
CA ASN A 303 -25.25 -36.40 -9.22
C ASN A 303 -25.13 -37.54 -10.23
N HIS A 304 -26.16 -38.41 -10.34
CA HIS A 304 -26.13 -39.59 -11.19
C HIS A 304 -26.92 -39.37 -12.50
N GLY A 305 -26.40 -39.90 -13.61
CA GLY A 305 -27.08 -39.94 -14.89
C GLY A 305 -27.53 -38.56 -15.38
N LEU A 306 -28.80 -38.45 -15.76
CA LEU A 306 -29.40 -37.20 -16.27
C LEU A 306 -29.50 -36.09 -15.19
N LEU A 307 -29.48 -36.44 -13.90
CA LEU A 307 -29.54 -35.46 -12.80
C LEU A 307 -28.24 -34.63 -12.67
N ARG A 308 -27.18 -34.99 -13.41
CA ARG A 308 -25.98 -34.14 -13.47
C ARG A 308 -26.22 -32.78 -14.12
N LEU A 309 -27.11 -32.72 -15.10
CA LEU A 309 -27.39 -31.47 -15.82
C LEU A 309 -28.88 -31.23 -15.81
N LEU A 310 -29.33 -30.31 -14.98
CA LEU A 310 -30.73 -29.95 -14.84
C LEU A 310 -30.98 -28.48 -15.22
N PRO A 311 -32.10 -28.20 -15.92
CA PRO A 311 -32.54 -26.80 -16.07
C PRO A 311 -33.19 -26.29 -14.80
N LEU A 312 -33.18 -24.98 -14.63
CA LEU A 312 -33.79 -24.17 -13.56
C LEU A 312 -33.20 -24.42 -12.16
N VAL A 313 -33.23 -25.65 -11.66
CA VAL A 313 -32.75 -25.98 -10.29
C VAL A 313 -32.01 -27.32 -10.31
N ASN A 314 -30.91 -27.38 -9.63
CA ASN A 314 -30.21 -28.61 -9.28
C ASN A 314 -29.87 -28.63 -7.79
N ALA A 315 -29.94 -29.79 -7.16
CA ALA A 315 -29.69 -29.95 -5.74
C ALA A 315 -28.96 -31.26 -5.44
N HIS A 316 -28.17 -31.25 -4.38
CA HIS A 316 -27.57 -32.44 -3.75
C HIS A 316 -27.31 -32.14 -2.29
N PHE A 317 -27.66 -33.07 -1.38
CA PHE A 317 -27.52 -32.89 0.08
C PHE A 317 -26.77 -34.07 0.72
#